data_c98f2b1f3d494b2d9fb42ee46fdba815
#
_entry.id   c98f2b1f3d494b2d9fb42ee46fdba815
#
_cell.length_a   1.000
_cell.length_b   1.000
_cell.length_c   1.000
_cell.angle_alpha   90.00
_cell.angle_beta   90.00
_cell.angle_gamma   90.00
#
_symmetry.space_group_name_H-M   'P 1'
#
loop_
_entity.id
_entity.type
_entity.pdbx_description
1 polymer ?
#
loop_
_entity_poly.entity_id
_entity_poly.type
_entity_poly.pdbx_seq_one_letter_code
_entity_poly.pdbx_strand_id
1 'polypeptide(L)'
;VITVIDVPSNLGLKRPAADREPGTRFGPWQLRQLHLLERLAASDGGVVEAPVYTGVRDAETQVLHSSELVDYAVRIADAVEPVLARGDFPLLLGGDCSVLLGSALALNRRGRHGLVFIDGHRDLLLPRQSRHGAAAGMDLALVTGHGPEALCRIEARYPLVRPDDVLIFGYRDEDTWYEPAMLEAARVSMRAVSLDEARSEEIPRALGRRLDSLLSGDVEGVFVHLDADVLHQSLVFAVDHPEQGGMLPDELIAALRAVIGTGRCIGLELTNYDPERDREHLSATRLVDALVRALEPLTVGVEFTAPASGLPSATEPGDLRDPS
;
A
#
# COMPACT_ATOMS: atom_id res chain seq x y z
N VAL A 1 -4.73 18.38 -2.04
CA VAL A 1 -5.97 17.96 -1.36
C VAL A 1 -5.94 16.46 -1.16
N ILE A 2 -6.45 15.94 -0.01
CA ILE A 2 -6.64 14.49 0.16
C ILE A 2 -7.87 14.08 -0.64
N THR A 3 -7.74 13.03 -1.47
CA THR A 3 -8.86 12.42 -2.21
C THR A 3 -9.02 10.97 -1.75
N VAL A 4 -10.16 10.66 -1.13
CA VAL A 4 -10.46 9.32 -0.62
C VAL A 4 -11.08 8.46 -1.70
N ILE A 5 -10.46 7.31 -2.00
CA ILE A 5 -10.94 6.32 -2.98
C ILE A 5 -11.23 5.01 -2.24
N ASP A 6 -12.44 4.49 -2.36
CA ASP A 6 -12.77 3.17 -1.82
C ASP A 6 -12.36 2.05 -2.78
N VAL A 7 -11.69 1.06 -2.23
CA VAL A 7 -11.18 -0.11 -2.97
C VAL A 7 -11.61 -1.39 -2.25
N PRO A 8 -12.92 -1.71 -2.26
CA PRO A 8 -13.53 -2.77 -1.45
C PRO A 8 -13.18 -4.17 -1.97
N SER A 9 -11.99 -4.70 -1.63
CA SER A 9 -11.53 -6.03 -2.02
C SER A 9 -11.68 -7.07 -0.89
N ASN A 10 -11.91 -8.31 -1.28
CA ASN A 10 -11.70 -9.52 -0.48
C ASN A 10 -11.04 -10.62 -1.32
N LEU A 11 -10.56 -10.26 -2.52
CA LEU A 11 -10.06 -11.21 -3.53
C LEU A 11 -8.76 -11.89 -3.09
N GLY A 12 -7.93 -11.19 -2.32
CA GLY A 12 -6.64 -11.70 -1.83
C GLY A 12 -6.75 -12.65 -0.64
N LEU A 13 -7.95 -12.86 -0.09
CA LEU A 13 -8.16 -13.65 1.11
C LEU A 13 -8.89 -14.97 0.85
N LYS A 14 -8.61 -15.98 1.67
CA LYS A 14 -9.37 -17.22 1.69
C LYS A 14 -10.72 -17.03 2.41
N ARG A 15 -11.71 -17.85 2.08
CA ARG A 15 -12.97 -17.91 2.83
C ARG A 15 -12.72 -18.24 4.32
N PRO A 16 -13.29 -17.49 5.26
CA PRO A 16 -13.23 -17.85 6.69
C PRO A 16 -14.10 -19.08 7.01
N ALA A 17 -15.15 -19.32 6.22
CA ALA A 17 -16.01 -20.52 6.27
C ALA A 17 -16.53 -20.82 4.86
N ALA A 18 -17.06 -22.02 4.62
CA ALA A 18 -17.50 -22.46 3.30
C ALA A 18 -18.59 -21.59 2.69
N ASP A 19 -19.45 -21.02 3.52
CA ASP A 19 -20.61 -20.18 3.17
C ASP A 19 -20.39 -18.70 3.41
N ARG A 20 -19.18 -18.27 3.82
CA ARG A 20 -18.88 -16.88 4.15
C ARG A 20 -17.65 -16.38 3.39
N GLU A 21 -17.77 -15.21 2.82
CA GLU A 21 -16.66 -14.47 2.23
C GLU A 21 -15.93 -13.65 3.31
N PRO A 22 -14.67 -13.23 3.05
CA PRO A 22 -13.98 -12.28 3.94
C PRO A 22 -14.71 -10.94 3.97
N GLY A 23 -14.86 -10.37 5.17
CA GLY A 23 -15.60 -9.13 5.38
C GLY A 23 -14.82 -7.85 5.06
N THR A 24 -13.54 -7.94 4.71
CA THR A 24 -12.67 -6.78 4.43
C THR A 24 -13.24 -5.83 3.37
N ARG A 25 -14.00 -6.36 2.40
CA ARG A 25 -14.69 -5.54 1.38
C ARG A 25 -15.65 -4.49 1.95
N PHE A 26 -16.11 -4.65 3.18
CA PHE A 26 -16.97 -3.68 3.87
C PHE A 26 -16.18 -2.64 4.66
N GLY A 27 -14.84 -2.79 4.73
CA GLY A 27 -13.95 -1.89 5.45
C GLY A 27 -14.11 -0.43 5.03
N PRO A 28 -14.02 -0.07 3.74
CA PRO A 28 -14.17 1.30 3.28
C PRO A 28 -15.47 1.95 3.74
N TRP A 29 -16.58 1.25 3.55
CA TRP A 29 -17.90 1.74 3.97
C TRP A 29 -17.94 2.03 5.48
N GLN A 30 -17.44 1.12 6.32
CA GLN A 30 -17.45 1.28 7.78
C GLN A 30 -16.58 2.45 8.23
N LEU A 31 -15.39 2.61 7.65
CA LEU A 31 -14.49 3.72 7.97
C LEU A 31 -15.11 5.08 7.61
N ARG A 32 -15.85 5.18 6.50
CA ARG A 32 -16.61 6.38 6.12
C ARG A 32 -17.73 6.73 7.10
N GLN A 33 -18.39 5.74 7.71
CA GLN A 33 -19.43 5.98 8.73
C GLN A 33 -18.91 6.73 9.97
N LEU A 34 -17.59 6.74 10.19
CA LEU A 34 -16.93 7.49 11.26
C LEU A 34 -16.51 8.91 10.85
N HIS A 35 -17.18 9.46 9.84
CA HIS A 35 -16.97 10.82 9.35
C HIS A 35 -15.53 11.09 8.88
N LEU A 36 -14.88 10.07 8.30
CA LEU A 36 -13.47 10.16 7.89
C LEU A 36 -13.24 11.32 6.89
N LEU A 37 -14.11 11.47 5.89
CA LEU A 37 -13.98 12.50 4.87
C LEU A 37 -14.05 13.92 5.48
N GLU A 38 -15.06 14.14 6.30
CA GLU A 38 -15.27 15.43 6.97
C GLU A 38 -14.12 15.75 7.92
N ARG A 39 -13.66 14.77 8.67
CA ARG A 39 -12.54 14.92 9.62
C ARG A 39 -11.22 15.22 8.93
N LEU A 40 -11.02 14.73 7.72
CA LEU A 40 -9.83 15.00 6.88
C LEU A 40 -10.02 16.20 5.94
N ALA A 41 -11.20 16.81 5.90
CA ALA A 41 -11.57 17.78 4.87
C ALA A 41 -11.25 17.25 3.44
N ALA A 42 -11.46 15.96 3.23
CA ALA A 42 -11.08 15.25 2.02
C ALA A 42 -12.16 15.29 0.95
N SER A 43 -11.74 15.25 -0.30
CA SER A 43 -12.62 15.05 -1.45
C SER A 43 -13.02 13.58 -1.61
N ASP A 44 -14.22 13.32 -2.10
CA ASP A 44 -14.67 11.98 -2.43
C ASP A 44 -14.19 11.60 -3.83
N GLY A 45 -13.35 10.57 -3.91
CA GLY A 45 -12.82 9.98 -5.15
C GLY A 45 -13.67 8.83 -5.70
N GLY A 46 -14.77 8.49 -5.00
CA GLY A 46 -15.67 7.41 -5.42
C GLY A 46 -15.20 6.01 -5.02
N VAL A 47 -15.76 5.00 -5.69
CA VAL A 47 -15.55 3.58 -5.40
C VAL A 47 -15.06 2.87 -6.66
N VAL A 48 -14.02 2.06 -6.53
CA VAL A 48 -13.57 1.11 -7.55
C VAL A 48 -14.14 -0.25 -7.19
N GLU A 49 -15.25 -0.63 -7.80
CA GLU A 49 -15.95 -1.88 -7.49
C GLU A 49 -15.07 -3.11 -7.78
N ALA A 50 -14.95 -4.00 -6.81
CA ALA A 50 -14.18 -5.23 -6.98
C ALA A 50 -14.94 -6.26 -7.87
N PRO A 51 -14.24 -7.15 -8.57
CA PRO A 51 -14.84 -8.34 -9.15
C PRO A 51 -15.56 -9.21 -8.12
N VAL A 52 -16.44 -10.07 -8.60
CA VAL A 52 -17.18 -11.01 -7.74
C VAL A 52 -16.21 -12.02 -7.12
N TYR A 53 -16.30 -12.19 -5.83
CA TYR A 53 -15.54 -13.21 -5.11
C TYR A 53 -16.05 -14.63 -5.46
N THR A 54 -15.18 -15.49 -5.95
CA THR A 54 -15.51 -16.88 -6.30
C THR A 54 -14.87 -17.91 -5.36
N GLY A 55 -13.74 -17.56 -4.76
CA GLY A 55 -12.90 -18.46 -3.96
C GLY A 55 -12.15 -19.48 -4.82
N VAL A 56 -12.04 -19.25 -6.11
CA VAL A 56 -11.35 -20.15 -7.04
C VAL A 56 -9.85 -19.86 -7.01
N ARG A 57 -9.06 -20.90 -6.76
CA ARG A 57 -7.61 -20.88 -6.90
C ARG A 57 -7.25 -21.23 -8.34
N ASP A 58 -6.55 -20.37 -9.00
CA ASP A 58 -6.09 -20.60 -10.37
C ASP A 58 -5.09 -21.75 -10.43
N ALA A 59 -5.23 -22.62 -11.44
CA ALA A 59 -4.45 -23.86 -11.54
C ALA A 59 -3.01 -23.61 -11.99
N GLU A 60 -2.74 -22.56 -12.74
CA GLU A 60 -1.42 -22.21 -13.26
C GLU A 60 -0.64 -21.37 -12.26
N THR A 61 -1.24 -20.27 -11.80
CA THR A 61 -0.58 -19.33 -10.89
C THR A 61 -0.57 -19.80 -9.44
N GLN A 62 -1.48 -20.70 -9.07
CA GLN A 62 -1.70 -21.17 -7.70
C GLN A 62 -2.15 -20.05 -6.74
N VAL A 63 -2.67 -18.94 -7.28
CA VAL A 63 -3.19 -17.80 -6.52
C VAL A 63 -4.71 -17.73 -6.66
N LEU A 64 -5.41 -17.35 -5.58
CA LEU A 64 -6.85 -17.08 -5.61
C LEU A 64 -7.15 -15.89 -6.55
N HIS A 65 -8.21 -16.00 -7.35
CA HIS A 65 -8.74 -14.91 -8.19
C HIS A 65 -7.68 -14.24 -9.07
N SER A 66 -6.71 -14.99 -9.58
CA SER A 66 -5.54 -14.44 -10.29
C SER A 66 -5.89 -13.47 -11.41
N SER A 67 -6.86 -13.82 -12.28
CA SER A 67 -7.33 -12.95 -13.37
C SER A 67 -8.08 -11.72 -12.85
N GLU A 68 -8.92 -11.92 -11.85
CA GLU A 68 -9.71 -10.85 -11.23
C GLU A 68 -8.82 -9.82 -10.52
N LEU A 69 -7.72 -10.28 -9.88
CA LEU A 69 -6.72 -9.40 -9.26
C LEU A 69 -6.02 -8.53 -10.30
N VAL A 70 -5.65 -9.08 -11.46
CA VAL A 70 -5.05 -8.31 -12.55
C VAL A 70 -6.02 -7.27 -13.10
N ASP A 71 -7.26 -7.66 -13.40
CA ASP A 71 -8.30 -6.74 -13.87
C ASP A 71 -8.58 -5.63 -12.86
N TYR A 72 -8.61 -5.99 -11.59
CA TYR A 72 -8.88 -5.03 -10.52
C TYR A 72 -7.70 -4.08 -10.31
N ALA A 73 -6.48 -4.56 -10.40
CA ALA A 73 -5.27 -3.72 -10.33
C ALA A 73 -5.28 -2.63 -11.41
N VAL A 74 -5.69 -2.96 -12.63
CA VAL A 74 -5.82 -1.96 -13.72
C VAL A 74 -6.87 -0.91 -13.38
N ARG A 75 -8.05 -1.31 -12.90
CA ARG A 75 -9.12 -0.37 -12.52
C ARG A 75 -8.74 0.52 -11.34
N ILE A 76 -8.02 -0.01 -10.36
CA ILE A 76 -7.48 0.78 -9.24
C ILE A 76 -6.49 1.80 -9.79
N ALA A 77 -5.55 1.37 -10.64
CA ALA A 77 -4.57 2.27 -11.23
C ALA A 77 -5.23 3.40 -12.03
N ASP A 78 -6.27 3.08 -12.82
CA ASP A 78 -7.05 4.06 -13.61
C ASP A 78 -7.75 5.11 -12.71
N ALA A 79 -8.14 4.73 -11.49
CA ALA A 79 -8.76 5.65 -10.53
C ALA A 79 -7.72 6.51 -9.77
N VAL A 80 -6.57 5.94 -9.43
CA VAL A 80 -5.50 6.60 -8.65
C VAL A 80 -4.71 7.59 -9.49
N GLU A 81 -4.38 7.23 -10.72
CA GLU A 81 -3.52 8.03 -11.60
C GLU A 81 -4.03 9.46 -11.82
N PRO A 82 -5.32 9.73 -12.10
CA PRO A 82 -5.83 11.10 -12.22
C PRO A 82 -5.70 11.92 -10.93
N VAL A 83 -5.77 11.30 -9.75
CA VAL A 83 -5.59 11.97 -8.46
C VAL A 83 -4.14 12.42 -8.32
N LEU A 84 -3.20 11.52 -8.55
CA LEU A 84 -1.77 11.83 -8.56
C LEU A 84 -1.40 12.89 -9.63
N ALA A 85 -2.04 12.85 -10.80
CA ALA A 85 -1.78 13.80 -11.89
C ALA A 85 -2.16 15.24 -11.54
N ARG A 86 -3.15 15.44 -10.66
CA ARG A 86 -3.52 16.76 -10.15
C ARG A 86 -2.65 17.25 -9.00
N GLY A 87 -1.72 16.41 -8.49
CA GLY A 87 -0.95 16.68 -7.29
C GLY A 87 -1.76 16.51 -6.00
N ASP A 88 -2.92 15.88 -6.07
CA ASP A 88 -3.70 15.51 -4.90
C ASP A 88 -3.10 14.26 -4.22
N PHE A 89 -3.40 14.09 -2.94
CA PHE A 89 -2.95 12.95 -2.15
C PHE A 89 -4.04 11.87 -2.14
N PRO A 90 -3.89 10.75 -2.88
CA PRO A 90 -4.83 9.64 -2.82
C PRO A 90 -4.71 8.94 -1.46
N LEU A 91 -5.84 8.82 -0.76
CA LEU A 91 -6.03 7.96 0.38
C LEU A 91 -6.96 6.83 -0.05
N LEU A 92 -6.39 5.63 -0.25
CA LEU A 92 -7.18 4.45 -0.60
C LEU A 92 -7.67 3.78 0.68
N LEU A 93 -8.98 3.61 0.79
CA LEU A 93 -9.57 2.74 1.81
C LEU A 93 -9.72 1.37 1.19
N GLY A 94 -8.79 0.49 1.53
CA GLY A 94 -8.71 -0.84 0.97
C GLY A 94 -9.64 -1.84 1.64
N GLY A 95 -9.79 -2.95 0.97
CA GLY A 95 -10.23 -4.21 1.52
C GLY A 95 -9.03 -5.00 2.03
N ASP A 96 -8.66 -6.08 1.33
CA ASP A 96 -7.45 -6.85 1.63
C ASP A 96 -6.19 -6.25 0.95
N CYS A 97 -5.00 -6.72 1.37
CA CYS A 97 -3.70 -6.17 0.95
C CYS A 97 -3.39 -6.35 -0.54
N SER A 98 -4.09 -7.24 -1.27
CA SER A 98 -3.89 -7.41 -2.72
C SER A 98 -4.19 -6.15 -3.55
N VAL A 99 -4.86 -5.12 -2.97
CA VAL A 99 -5.08 -3.82 -3.62
C VAL A 99 -3.76 -3.10 -3.93
N LEU A 100 -2.67 -3.45 -3.24
CA LEU A 100 -1.32 -2.96 -3.52
C LEU A 100 -0.90 -3.18 -4.98
N LEU A 101 -1.36 -4.25 -5.64
CA LEU A 101 -1.09 -4.46 -7.06
C LEU A 101 -1.56 -3.27 -7.92
N GLY A 102 -2.69 -2.67 -7.57
CA GLY A 102 -3.27 -1.54 -8.30
C GLY A 102 -2.57 -0.23 -8.01
N SER A 103 -2.31 0.09 -6.75
CA SER A 103 -1.56 1.30 -6.39
C SER A 103 -0.12 1.25 -6.90
N ALA A 104 0.56 0.10 -6.81
CA ALA A 104 1.89 -0.10 -7.38
C ALA A 104 1.90 0.08 -8.93
N LEU A 105 0.86 -0.41 -9.62
CA LEU A 105 0.71 -0.20 -11.06
C LEU A 105 0.53 1.29 -11.39
N ALA A 106 -0.31 2.01 -10.64
CA ALA A 106 -0.52 3.45 -10.84
C ALA A 106 0.80 4.24 -10.68
N LEU A 107 1.58 3.89 -9.66
CA LEU A 107 2.89 4.49 -9.44
C LEU A 107 3.86 4.19 -10.59
N ASN A 108 3.93 2.92 -11.01
CA ASN A 108 4.82 2.49 -12.10
C ASN A 108 4.49 3.14 -13.44
N ARG A 109 3.21 3.41 -13.74
CA ARG A 109 2.81 4.15 -14.94
C ARG A 109 3.36 5.59 -14.97
N ARG A 110 3.60 6.18 -13.81
CA ARG A 110 4.02 7.58 -13.64
C ARG A 110 5.54 7.76 -13.51
N GLY A 111 6.28 6.73 -13.20
CA GLY A 111 7.72 6.83 -13.04
C GLY A 111 8.26 5.93 -11.94
N ARG A 112 9.43 6.27 -11.39
CA ARG A 112 10.08 5.51 -10.35
C ARG A 112 9.70 6.05 -8.97
N HIS A 113 8.93 5.26 -8.22
CA HIS A 113 8.47 5.61 -6.88
C HIS A 113 8.92 4.56 -5.86
N GLY A 114 9.10 5.01 -4.63
CA GLY A 114 9.38 4.13 -3.50
C GLY A 114 8.10 3.67 -2.82
N LEU A 115 8.17 2.52 -2.15
CA LEU A 115 7.12 1.95 -1.34
C LEU A 115 7.58 1.88 0.12
N VAL A 116 6.83 2.49 1.02
CA VAL A 116 6.95 2.30 2.46
C VAL A 116 5.88 1.32 2.89
N PHE A 117 6.28 0.09 3.16
CA PHE A 117 5.40 -1.03 3.51
C PHE A 117 5.35 -1.17 5.02
N ILE A 118 4.27 -0.67 5.64
CA ILE A 118 4.05 -0.67 7.09
C ILE A 118 3.04 -1.77 7.43
N ASP A 119 3.53 -2.86 8.00
CA ASP A 119 2.77 -4.08 8.14
C ASP A 119 3.31 -4.92 9.31
N GLY A 120 2.47 -5.73 9.93
CA GLY A 120 2.88 -6.74 10.91
C GLY A 120 3.65 -7.92 10.30
N HIS A 121 3.55 -8.08 8.97
CA HIS A 121 4.17 -9.14 8.19
C HIS A 121 5.06 -8.56 7.09
N ARG A 122 5.81 -9.41 6.41
CA ARG A 122 6.62 -9.02 5.24
C ARG A 122 5.93 -9.32 3.92
N ASP A 123 4.88 -10.13 3.93
CA ASP A 123 4.08 -10.56 2.79
C ASP A 123 4.89 -11.03 1.57
N LEU A 124 5.93 -11.80 1.87
CA LEU A 124 6.88 -12.37 0.92
C LEU A 124 6.66 -13.86 0.65
N LEU A 125 5.45 -14.38 0.93
CA LEU A 125 5.11 -15.76 0.59
C LEU A 125 5.08 -15.92 -0.94
N LEU A 126 5.53 -17.09 -1.38
CA LEU A 126 5.38 -17.49 -2.78
C LEU A 126 4.17 -18.46 -2.90
N PRO A 127 3.50 -18.53 -4.06
CA PRO A 127 2.31 -19.38 -4.23
C PRO A 127 2.49 -20.84 -3.79
N ARG A 128 3.71 -21.41 -3.99
CA ARG A 128 4.04 -22.77 -3.58
C ARG A 128 4.11 -22.96 -2.07
N GLN A 129 4.31 -21.88 -1.30
CA GLN A 129 4.34 -21.91 0.17
C GLN A 129 2.94 -21.68 0.76
N SER A 130 2.07 -21.00 0.02
CA SER A 130 0.73 -20.71 0.49
C SER A 130 -0.19 -21.91 0.35
N ARG A 131 -0.73 -22.36 1.48
CA ARG A 131 -1.70 -23.47 1.49
C ARG A 131 -2.97 -23.13 0.69
N HIS A 132 -3.37 -21.90 0.69
CA HIS A 132 -4.66 -21.44 0.16
C HIS A 132 -4.54 -20.57 -1.09
N GLY A 133 -3.34 -20.09 -1.44
CA GLY A 133 -3.15 -19.19 -2.55
C GLY A 133 -3.66 -17.76 -2.28
N ALA A 134 -3.77 -17.37 -1.01
CA ALA A 134 -4.20 -16.03 -0.63
C ALA A 134 -3.14 -14.99 -1.02
N ALA A 135 -3.51 -14.05 -1.88
CA ALA A 135 -2.59 -13.03 -2.41
C ALA A 135 -2.21 -11.98 -1.36
N ALA A 136 -3.02 -11.79 -0.32
CA ALA A 136 -2.75 -10.83 0.74
C ALA A 136 -1.48 -11.14 1.55
N GLY A 137 -1.00 -12.38 1.59
CA GLY A 137 0.32 -12.70 2.17
C GLY A 137 1.46 -12.78 1.14
N MET A 138 1.23 -12.30 -0.07
CA MET A 138 2.17 -12.35 -1.20
C MET A 138 2.29 -11.01 -1.93
N ASP A 139 1.51 -10.04 -1.58
CA ASP A 139 1.36 -8.80 -2.35
C ASP A 139 2.69 -8.06 -2.52
N LEU A 140 3.52 -7.97 -1.49
CA LEU A 140 4.85 -7.40 -1.60
C LEU A 140 5.77 -8.25 -2.51
N ALA A 141 5.72 -9.58 -2.40
CA ALA A 141 6.46 -10.45 -3.32
C ALA A 141 6.03 -10.21 -4.77
N LEU A 142 4.72 -10.14 -5.03
CA LEU A 142 4.15 -9.96 -6.36
C LEU A 142 4.55 -8.61 -6.99
N VAL A 143 4.39 -7.50 -6.26
CA VAL A 143 4.74 -6.17 -6.80
C VAL A 143 6.23 -6.00 -7.02
N THR A 144 7.07 -6.73 -6.28
CA THR A 144 8.53 -6.73 -6.44
C THR A 144 9.04 -7.78 -7.44
N GLY A 145 8.13 -8.45 -8.14
CA GLY A 145 8.47 -9.35 -9.25
C GLY A 145 8.73 -10.80 -8.84
N HIS A 146 8.34 -11.20 -7.62
CA HIS A 146 8.55 -12.55 -7.11
C HIS A 146 7.23 -13.33 -7.08
N GLY A 147 6.91 -14.03 -8.16
CA GLY A 147 5.68 -14.82 -8.27
C GLY A 147 5.33 -15.18 -9.71
N PRO A 148 4.08 -15.55 -9.97
CA PRO A 148 3.60 -15.84 -11.33
C PRO A 148 3.68 -14.60 -12.23
N GLU A 149 4.15 -14.78 -13.45
CA GLU A 149 4.33 -13.68 -14.42
C GLU A 149 3.03 -12.87 -14.64
N ALA A 150 1.89 -13.54 -14.66
CA ALA A 150 0.60 -12.89 -14.85
C ALA A 150 0.28 -11.83 -13.76
N LEU A 151 0.75 -12.03 -12.53
CA LEU A 151 0.52 -11.10 -11.41
C LEU A 151 1.69 -10.12 -11.21
N CYS A 152 2.91 -10.53 -11.58
CA CYS A 152 4.11 -9.70 -11.44
C CYS A 152 4.32 -8.74 -12.62
N ARG A 153 3.72 -9.04 -13.80
CA ARG A 153 3.87 -8.28 -15.04
C ARG A 153 2.52 -7.81 -15.56
N ILE A 154 2.01 -6.74 -14.99
CA ILE A 154 0.75 -6.13 -15.43
C ILE A 154 1.07 -5.04 -16.46
N GLU A 155 0.35 -5.01 -17.58
CA GLU A 155 0.58 -4.06 -18.70
C GLU A 155 2.03 -4.07 -19.23
N ALA A 156 2.66 -5.24 -19.23
CA ALA A 156 4.08 -5.42 -19.62
C ALA A 156 5.08 -4.69 -18.69
N ARG A 157 4.65 -4.17 -17.55
CA ARG A 157 5.49 -3.51 -16.53
C ARG A 157 6.01 -4.55 -15.54
N TYR A 158 7.32 -4.53 -15.28
CA TYR A 158 7.96 -5.52 -14.41
C TYR A 158 9.33 -5.03 -13.90
N PRO A 159 9.64 -5.15 -12.61
CA PRO A 159 8.64 -5.29 -11.54
C PRO A 159 7.76 -4.03 -11.44
N LEU A 160 6.64 -4.08 -10.70
CA LEU A 160 5.82 -2.90 -10.46
C LEU A 160 6.53 -1.92 -9.52
N VAL A 161 7.21 -2.44 -8.51
CA VAL A 161 8.12 -1.69 -7.63
C VAL A 161 9.47 -2.39 -7.59
N ARG A 162 10.57 -1.66 -7.72
CA ARG A 162 11.90 -2.26 -7.61
C ARG A 162 12.16 -2.66 -6.17
N PRO A 163 12.75 -3.85 -5.89
CA PRO A 163 13.10 -4.23 -4.53
C PRO A 163 13.94 -3.17 -3.80
N ASP A 164 14.88 -2.53 -4.48
CA ASP A 164 15.73 -1.46 -3.91
C ASP A 164 14.96 -0.17 -3.58
N ASP A 165 13.72 -0.04 -4.03
CA ASP A 165 12.85 1.11 -3.76
C ASP A 165 11.79 0.79 -2.69
N VAL A 166 11.94 -0.31 -1.94
CA VAL A 166 11.06 -0.73 -0.86
C VAL A 166 11.71 -0.51 0.51
N LEU A 167 10.90 -0.06 1.44
CA LEU A 167 11.19 -0.05 2.88
C LEU A 167 10.10 -0.83 3.61
N ILE A 168 10.43 -2.01 4.15
CA ILE A 168 9.54 -2.81 5.00
C ILE A 168 9.73 -2.34 6.44
N PHE A 169 8.64 -2.01 7.14
CA PHE A 169 8.70 -1.43 8.47
C PHE A 169 7.62 -1.95 9.41
N GLY A 170 8.03 -2.42 10.58
CA GLY A 170 7.11 -2.77 11.66
C GLY A 170 6.76 -4.25 11.76
N TYR A 171 7.30 -5.10 10.88
CA TYR A 171 7.02 -6.52 10.86
C TYR A 171 7.52 -7.22 12.14
N ARG A 172 6.84 -8.32 12.49
CA ARG A 172 7.15 -9.18 13.64
C ARG A 172 6.88 -10.66 13.37
N ASP A 173 6.70 -11.01 12.09
CA ASP A 173 6.53 -12.37 11.60
C ASP A 173 7.82 -13.19 11.70
N GLU A 174 7.71 -14.52 11.57
CA GLU A 174 8.84 -15.42 11.70
C GLU A 174 9.52 -15.70 10.36
N ASP A 175 10.86 -15.80 10.37
CA ASP A 175 11.67 -16.14 9.20
C ASP A 175 11.30 -17.54 8.63
N THR A 176 10.81 -18.43 9.48
CA THR A 176 10.39 -19.78 9.10
C THR A 176 9.24 -19.83 8.09
N TRP A 177 8.53 -18.74 7.90
CA TRP A 177 7.43 -18.64 6.94
C TRP A 177 7.90 -18.45 5.50
N TYR A 178 9.13 -17.97 5.31
CA TYR A 178 9.63 -17.51 4.01
C TYR A 178 10.79 -18.36 3.48
N GLU A 179 10.94 -18.36 2.19
CA GLU A 179 12.12 -18.96 1.57
C GLU A 179 13.38 -18.13 1.83
N PRO A 180 14.54 -18.76 2.02
CA PRO A 180 15.78 -18.05 2.29
C PRO A 180 16.13 -16.96 1.28
N ALA A 181 15.80 -17.18 0.00
CA ALA A 181 16.03 -16.20 -1.06
C ALA A 181 15.17 -14.93 -0.87
N MET A 182 13.91 -15.09 -0.39
CA MET A 182 13.02 -13.95 -0.12
C MET A 182 13.47 -13.17 1.12
N LEU A 183 13.94 -13.87 2.17
CA LEU A 183 14.52 -13.23 3.34
C LEU A 183 15.78 -12.45 3.00
N GLU A 184 16.63 -13.00 2.15
CA GLU A 184 17.84 -12.30 1.68
C GLU A 184 17.47 -11.06 0.85
N ALA A 185 16.49 -11.14 -0.04
CA ALA A 185 15.99 -10.00 -0.80
C ALA A 185 15.43 -8.91 0.14
N ALA A 186 14.63 -9.28 1.16
CA ALA A 186 14.13 -8.35 2.16
C ALA A 186 15.25 -7.64 2.90
N ARG A 187 16.25 -8.39 3.32
CA ARG A 187 17.37 -7.87 4.12
C ARG A 187 18.32 -6.97 3.31
N VAL A 188 18.64 -7.35 2.06
CA VAL A 188 19.67 -6.69 1.26
C VAL A 188 19.10 -5.55 0.42
N SER A 189 17.94 -5.78 -0.21
CA SER A 189 17.36 -4.82 -1.17
C SER A 189 16.22 -4.00 -0.59
N MET A 190 15.32 -4.61 0.23
CA MET A 190 14.07 -3.98 0.67
C MET A 190 14.17 -3.23 2.00
N ARG A 191 15.34 -2.96 2.54
CA ARG A 191 15.55 -2.18 3.79
C ARG A 191 14.62 -2.57 4.94
N ALA A 192 14.46 -3.87 5.19
CA ALA A 192 13.53 -4.36 6.20
C ALA A 192 13.96 -3.97 7.62
N VAL A 193 13.02 -3.47 8.42
CA VAL A 193 13.19 -3.07 9.83
C VAL A 193 12.06 -3.68 10.64
N SER A 194 12.39 -4.59 11.55
CA SER A 194 11.41 -5.18 12.46
C SER A 194 10.89 -4.16 13.48
N LEU A 195 9.75 -4.45 14.10
CA LEU A 195 9.18 -3.58 15.14
C LEU A 195 10.13 -3.43 16.34
N ASP A 196 10.78 -4.51 16.76
CA ASP A 196 11.72 -4.48 17.89
C ASP A 196 12.95 -3.64 17.57
N GLU A 197 13.50 -3.76 16.36
CA GLU A 197 14.59 -2.91 15.89
C GLU A 197 14.15 -1.45 15.84
N ALA A 198 12.97 -1.16 15.28
CA ALA A 198 12.44 0.19 15.20
C ALA A 198 12.26 0.83 16.60
N ARG A 199 11.75 0.08 17.58
CA ARG A 199 11.60 0.55 18.96
C ARG A 199 12.94 0.79 19.65
N SER A 200 13.93 -0.06 19.42
CA SER A 200 15.27 0.10 19.99
C SER A 200 15.99 1.37 19.54
N GLU A 201 15.64 1.89 18.36
CA GLU A 201 16.20 3.11 17.79
C GLU A 201 15.31 4.34 17.92
N GLU A 202 14.13 4.24 18.53
CA GLU A 202 13.00 5.18 18.44
C GLU A 202 12.38 5.21 17.03
N ILE A 203 11.10 4.81 16.91
CA ILE A 203 10.39 4.58 15.66
C ILE A 203 10.59 5.69 14.61
N PRO A 204 10.37 7.00 14.91
CA PRO A 204 10.56 8.06 13.91
C PRO A 204 12.00 8.16 13.41
N ARG A 205 12.99 7.91 14.27
CA ARG A 205 14.41 7.96 13.92
C ARG A 205 14.82 6.77 13.07
N ALA A 206 14.36 5.56 13.45
CA ALA A 206 14.59 4.34 12.67
C ALA A 206 14.07 4.47 11.25
N LEU A 207 12.83 4.95 11.13
CA LEU A 207 12.16 5.16 9.85
C LEU A 207 12.83 6.28 9.04
N GLY A 208 13.11 7.42 9.65
CA GLY A 208 13.71 8.58 8.99
C GLY A 208 15.05 8.24 8.31
N ARG A 209 15.96 7.54 9.00
CA ARG A 209 17.24 7.12 8.39
C ARG A 209 17.08 6.24 7.16
N ARG A 210 16.10 5.32 7.16
CA ARG A 210 15.82 4.43 6.02
C ARG A 210 15.16 5.19 4.88
N LEU A 211 14.25 6.13 5.21
CA LEU A 211 13.64 7.03 4.24
C LEU A 211 14.67 7.93 3.56
N ASP A 212 15.60 8.51 4.31
CA ASP A 212 16.68 9.33 3.74
C ASP A 212 17.50 8.53 2.73
N SER A 213 17.83 7.27 3.07
CA SER A 213 18.52 6.36 2.16
C SER A 213 17.69 6.03 0.92
N LEU A 214 16.38 5.78 1.05
CA LEU A 214 15.47 5.51 -0.06
C LEU A 214 15.32 6.74 -0.96
N LEU A 215 15.10 7.91 -0.36
CA LEU A 215 14.87 9.17 -1.04
C LEU A 215 16.14 9.81 -1.63
N SER A 216 17.33 9.35 -1.23
CA SER A 216 18.60 9.74 -1.86
C SER A 216 18.81 9.09 -3.24
N GLY A 217 18.00 8.07 -3.58
CA GLY A 217 17.95 7.48 -4.92
C GLY A 217 17.10 8.32 -5.90
N ASP A 218 16.93 7.76 -7.10
CA ASP A 218 16.19 8.42 -8.18
C ASP A 218 14.65 8.27 -8.08
N VAL A 219 14.11 8.05 -6.87
CA VAL A 219 12.65 7.94 -6.67
C VAL A 219 12.01 9.34 -6.62
N GLU A 220 10.89 9.50 -7.30
CA GLU A 220 10.17 10.78 -7.37
C GLU A 220 9.39 11.10 -6.08
N GLY A 221 9.04 10.06 -5.33
CA GLY A 221 8.34 10.15 -4.06
C GLY A 221 8.09 8.74 -3.51
N VAL A 222 7.44 8.66 -2.35
CA VAL A 222 7.08 7.40 -1.71
C VAL A 222 5.58 7.28 -1.50
N PHE A 223 5.06 6.08 -1.69
CA PHE A 223 3.69 5.71 -1.35
C PHE A 223 3.70 4.82 -0.11
N VAL A 224 2.69 4.96 0.74
CA VAL A 224 2.57 4.15 1.95
C VAL A 224 1.53 3.06 1.75
N HIS A 225 1.93 1.81 1.87
CA HIS A 225 1.02 0.70 2.18
C HIS A 225 0.95 0.56 3.69
N LEU A 226 -0.26 0.57 4.24
CA LEU A 226 -0.52 0.40 5.67
C LEU A 226 -1.48 -0.76 5.87
N ASP A 227 -0.97 -1.88 6.36
CA ASP A 227 -1.82 -2.96 6.88
C ASP A 227 -2.25 -2.64 8.32
N ALA A 228 -3.55 -2.79 8.59
CA ALA A 228 -4.12 -2.55 9.92
C ALA A 228 -3.56 -3.49 10.98
N ASP A 229 -3.04 -4.66 10.60
CA ASP A 229 -2.50 -5.65 11.53
C ASP A 229 -1.10 -5.30 12.07
N VAL A 230 -0.45 -4.26 11.54
CA VAL A 230 0.74 -3.69 12.17
C VAL A 230 0.46 -3.22 13.60
N LEU A 231 -0.80 -2.87 13.88
CA LEU A 231 -1.24 -2.40 15.18
C LEU A 231 -1.39 -3.54 16.18
N HIS A 232 -1.30 -3.19 17.46
CA HIS A 232 -1.43 -4.15 18.55
C HIS A 232 -2.82 -4.80 18.55
N GLN A 233 -2.88 -6.13 18.52
CA GLN A 233 -4.11 -6.90 18.36
C GLN A 233 -5.16 -6.68 19.48
N SER A 234 -4.78 -6.18 20.65
CA SER A 234 -5.75 -5.80 21.68
C SER A 234 -6.45 -4.47 21.38
N LEU A 235 -5.95 -3.70 20.43
CA LEU A 235 -6.45 -2.39 20.03
C LEU A 235 -7.13 -2.45 18.67
N VAL A 236 -6.50 -3.11 17.70
CA VAL A 236 -7.05 -3.38 16.38
C VAL A 236 -7.01 -4.89 16.14
N PHE A 237 -8.11 -5.55 16.48
CA PHE A 237 -8.26 -7.00 16.43
C PHE A 237 -9.04 -7.51 15.20
N ALA A 238 -9.67 -6.58 14.49
CA ALA A 238 -10.55 -6.87 13.37
C ALA A 238 -9.75 -6.90 12.04
N VAL A 239 -8.81 -7.82 11.96
CA VAL A 239 -7.92 -8.08 10.82
C VAL A 239 -7.91 -9.57 10.48
N ASP A 240 -7.40 -9.97 9.32
CA ASP A 240 -7.40 -11.39 8.92
C ASP A 240 -6.47 -12.23 9.81
N HIS A 241 -5.27 -11.77 10.07
CA HIS A 241 -4.24 -12.50 10.82
C HIS A 241 -3.67 -11.67 11.98
N PRO A 242 -4.40 -11.56 13.12
CA PRO A 242 -3.95 -10.76 14.25
C PRO A 242 -2.76 -11.43 14.95
N GLU A 243 -1.59 -10.79 14.91
CA GLU A 243 -0.38 -11.22 15.59
C GLU A 243 -0.22 -10.53 16.95
N GLN A 244 0.45 -11.22 17.90
CA GLN A 244 0.73 -10.65 19.21
C GLN A 244 1.74 -9.49 19.13
N GLY A 245 1.58 -8.51 19.99
CA GLY A 245 2.39 -7.29 19.96
C GLY A 245 1.82 -6.29 18.96
N GLY A 246 2.65 -5.63 18.19
CA GLY A 246 2.26 -4.61 17.22
C GLY A 246 2.42 -3.20 17.75
N MET A 247 2.32 -2.24 16.86
CA MET A 247 2.46 -0.82 17.17
C MET A 247 1.29 -0.31 18.04
N LEU A 248 1.59 0.57 18.94
CA LEU A 248 0.57 1.40 19.57
C LEU A 248 0.11 2.51 18.60
N PRO A 249 -1.10 3.05 18.74
CA PRO A 249 -1.59 4.10 17.85
C PRO A 249 -0.67 5.32 17.76
N ASP A 250 -0.07 5.76 18.88
CA ASP A 250 0.86 6.89 18.87
C ASP A 250 2.19 6.55 18.16
N GLU A 251 2.65 5.28 18.19
CA GLU A 251 3.80 4.81 17.42
C GLU A 251 3.51 4.85 15.91
N LEU A 252 2.33 4.39 15.50
CA LEU A 252 1.89 4.47 14.10
C LEU A 252 1.78 5.91 13.63
N ILE A 253 1.15 6.79 14.43
CA ILE A 253 1.02 8.22 14.10
C ILE A 253 2.40 8.85 13.92
N ALA A 254 3.34 8.54 14.80
CA ALA A 254 4.70 9.05 14.71
C ALA A 254 5.43 8.54 13.46
N ALA A 255 5.25 7.25 13.10
CA ALA A 255 5.78 6.68 11.87
C ALA A 255 5.21 7.36 10.63
N LEU A 256 3.89 7.46 10.51
CA LEU A 256 3.25 8.10 9.36
C LEU A 256 3.63 9.58 9.24
N ARG A 257 3.69 10.32 10.35
CA ARG A 257 4.15 11.71 10.36
C ARG A 257 5.60 11.86 9.92
N ALA A 258 6.46 10.90 10.24
CA ALA A 258 7.85 10.90 9.76
C ALA A 258 7.91 10.74 8.22
N VAL A 259 7.07 9.87 7.63
CA VAL A 259 6.98 9.72 6.17
C VAL A 259 6.43 10.99 5.52
N ILE A 260 5.31 11.51 6.03
CA ILE A 260 4.65 12.72 5.52
C ILE A 260 5.56 13.94 5.64
N GLY A 261 6.28 14.06 6.75
CA GLY A 261 7.21 15.15 7.04
C GLY A 261 8.40 15.26 6.06
N THR A 262 8.66 14.23 5.26
CA THR A 262 9.65 14.31 4.17
C THR A 262 9.23 15.25 3.04
N GLY A 263 7.94 15.60 2.95
CA GLY A 263 7.36 16.34 1.82
C GLY A 263 7.31 15.54 0.51
N ARG A 264 7.68 14.26 0.56
CA ARG A 264 7.73 13.37 -0.63
C ARG A 264 6.80 12.16 -0.52
N CYS A 265 5.92 12.12 0.50
CA CYS A 265 4.84 11.15 0.59
C CYS A 265 3.71 11.55 -0.37
N ILE A 266 3.43 10.71 -1.36
CA ILE A 266 2.50 11.03 -2.46
C ILE A 266 1.15 10.36 -2.36
N GLY A 267 0.93 9.49 -1.39
CA GLY A 267 -0.33 8.78 -1.15
C GLY A 267 -0.20 7.70 -0.09
N LEU A 268 -1.34 7.17 0.31
CA LEU A 268 -1.45 6.11 1.31
C LEU A 268 -2.62 5.19 0.99
N GLU A 269 -2.46 3.90 1.22
CA GLU A 269 -3.57 2.94 1.32
C GLU A 269 -3.63 2.30 2.70
N LEU A 270 -4.84 2.11 3.22
CA LEU A 270 -5.12 1.34 4.44
C LEU A 270 -5.84 0.06 4.05
N THR A 271 -5.35 -1.08 4.52
CA THR A 271 -5.85 -2.42 4.16
C THR A 271 -6.16 -3.28 5.39
N ASN A 272 -6.78 -4.44 5.14
CA ASN A 272 -6.94 -5.55 6.09
C ASN A 272 -7.90 -5.30 7.27
N TYR A 273 -8.70 -4.23 7.26
CA TYR A 273 -9.74 -4.05 8.26
C TYR A 273 -11.02 -4.82 7.89
N ASP A 274 -11.50 -5.70 8.79
CA ASP A 274 -12.70 -6.53 8.61
C ASP A 274 -13.81 -6.12 9.60
N PRO A 275 -14.84 -5.34 9.16
CA PRO A 275 -15.93 -4.89 10.04
C PRO A 275 -16.78 -6.05 10.61
N GLU A 276 -16.84 -7.20 9.98
CA GLU A 276 -17.58 -8.35 10.50
C GLU A 276 -16.99 -8.90 11.81
N ARG A 277 -15.73 -8.57 12.08
CA ARG A 277 -15.03 -8.89 13.33
C ARG A 277 -15.09 -7.75 14.37
N ASP A 278 -15.67 -6.59 14.03
CA ASP A 278 -15.66 -5.36 14.84
C ASP A 278 -17.07 -4.84 15.13
N ARG A 279 -17.88 -5.63 15.81
CA ARG A 279 -19.29 -5.32 16.07
C ARG A 279 -19.53 -4.00 16.83
N GLU A 280 -18.58 -3.59 17.65
CA GLU A 280 -18.64 -2.36 18.44
C GLU A 280 -17.87 -1.20 17.78
N HIS A 281 -17.32 -1.40 16.57
CA HIS A 281 -16.55 -0.43 15.80
C HIS A 281 -15.33 0.14 16.55
N LEU A 282 -14.75 -0.64 17.46
CA LEU A 282 -13.62 -0.21 18.28
C LEU A 282 -12.33 -0.14 17.46
N SER A 283 -12.07 -1.14 16.62
CA SER A 283 -10.93 -1.14 15.71
C SER A 283 -11.05 -0.03 14.69
N ALA A 284 -12.24 0.14 14.07
CA ALA A 284 -12.50 1.20 13.11
C ALA A 284 -12.26 2.59 13.70
N THR A 285 -12.79 2.85 14.92
CA THR A 285 -12.62 4.14 15.61
C THR A 285 -11.14 4.45 15.81
N ARG A 286 -10.35 3.48 16.26
CA ARG A 286 -8.91 3.67 16.50
C ARG A 286 -8.14 3.88 15.21
N LEU A 287 -8.48 3.16 14.14
CA LEU A 287 -7.88 3.34 12.81
C LEU A 287 -8.16 4.74 12.26
N VAL A 288 -9.43 5.17 12.30
CA VAL A 288 -9.82 6.50 11.83
C VAL A 288 -9.16 7.60 12.66
N ASP A 289 -9.12 7.46 14.00
CA ASP A 289 -8.46 8.42 14.88
C ASP A 289 -6.94 8.51 14.59
N ALA A 290 -6.30 7.38 14.37
CA ALA A 290 -4.88 7.35 14.03
C ALA A 290 -4.61 8.00 12.67
N LEU A 291 -5.40 7.66 11.63
CA LEU A 291 -5.27 8.28 10.31
C LEU A 291 -5.48 9.79 10.34
N VAL A 292 -6.56 10.26 10.97
CA VAL A 292 -6.87 11.69 11.06
C VAL A 292 -5.72 12.45 11.73
N ARG A 293 -5.23 11.93 12.86
CA ARG A 293 -4.08 12.54 13.56
C ARG A 293 -2.80 12.49 12.74
N ALA A 294 -2.54 11.40 12.03
CA ALA A 294 -1.35 11.26 11.21
C ALA A 294 -1.35 12.18 9.99
N LEU A 295 -2.52 12.32 9.34
CA LEU A 295 -2.67 13.10 8.09
C LEU A 295 -2.98 14.59 8.34
N GLU A 296 -3.18 15.03 9.59
CA GLU A 296 -3.41 16.44 9.95
C GLU A 296 -2.43 17.42 9.27
N PRO A 297 -1.11 17.15 9.15
CA PRO A 297 -0.20 18.06 8.45
C PRO A 297 -0.56 18.33 6.99
N LEU A 298 -1.25 17.39 6.31
CA LEU A 298 -1.71 17.56 4.94
C LEU A 298 -2.98 18.41 4.84
N THR A 299 -3.73 18.55 5.94
CA THR A 299 -5.01 19.29 5.97
C THR A 299 -4.82 20.76 6.35
N VAL A 300 -3.71 21.12 7.00
CA VAL A 300 -3.43 22.48 7.53
C VAL A 300 -2.57 23.32 6.60
N GLY A 301 -2.53 23.03 5.29
CA GLY A 301 -1.96 23.91 4.28
C GLY A 301 -0.43 24.00 4.29
N VAL A 302 0.26 22.90 4.34
CA VAL A 302 1.64 22.84 3.86
C VAL A 302 1.58 22.92 2.33
N GLU A 303 2.04 24.04 1.75
CA GLU A 303 2.23 24.12 0.29
C GLU A 303 3.24 23.03 -0.12
N PHE A 304 2.74 21.95 -0.72
CA PHE A 304 3.58 20.98 -1.41
C PHE A 304 4.20 21.66 -2.62
N THR A 305 5.46 22.06 -2.54
CA THR A 305 6.22 22.42 -3.73
C THR A 305 6.55 21.13 -4.48
N ALA A 306 5.72 20.80 -5.46
CA ALA A 306 6.05 19.73 -6.41
C ALA A 306 7.41 20.06 -7.05
N PRO A 307 8.34 19.10 -7.19
CA PRO A 307 9.57 19.33 -7.93
C PRO A 307 9.20 19.72 -9.37
N ALA A 308 9.74 20.86 -9.84
CA ALA A 308 9.49 21.36 -11.17
C ALA A 308 9.84 20.28 -12.20
N SER A 309 8.84 19.82 -12.95
CA SER A 309 9.02 18.94 -14.09
C SER A 309 9.75 19.72 -15.18
N GLY A 310 11.07 19.61 -15.20
CA GLY A 310 11.93 20.14 -16.27
C GLY A 310 11.75 19.31 -17.55
N LEU A 311 10.69 19.56 -18.28
CA LEU A 311 10.64 19.19 -19.69
C LEU A 311 11.48 20.22 -20.46
N PRO A 312 12.50 19.80 -21.23
CA PRO A 312 13.22 20.73 -22.12
C PRO A 312 12.24 21.25 -23.17
N SER A 313 12.13 22.56 -23.28
CA SER A 313 11.36 23.25 -24.32
C SER A 313 11.82 22.73 -25.69
N ALA A 314 10.85 22.30 -26.50
CA ALA A 314 11.09 21.96 -27.90
C ALA A 314 11.72 23.19 -28.60
N THR A 315 12.92 23.00 -29.10
CA THR A 315 13.57 23.96 -30.00
C THR A 315 12.77 24.04 -31.28
N GLU A 316 12.35 25.28 -31.64
CA GLU A 316 11.72 25.60 -32.91
C GLU A 316 12.63 25.21 -34.08
N PRO A 317 12.08 24.71 -35.20
CA PRO A 317 12.87 24.41 -36.38
C PRO A 317 13.35 25.68 -37.04
N GLY A 318 14.67 25.86 -37.11
CA GLY A 318 15.31 26.97 -37.77
C GLY A 318 14.98 27.03 -39.26
N ASP A 319 14.65 28.24 -39.68
CA ASP A 319 14.41 28.72 -41.06
C ASP A 319 15.64 28.49 -41.93
N LEU A 320 15.61 27.47 -42.79
CA LEU A 320 16.61 27.26 -43.87
C LEU A 320 16.29 28.20 -45.00
N ARG A 321 16.93 29.36 -45.03
CA ARG A 321 17.01 30.22 -46.23
C ARG A 321 18.18 29.67 -47.08
N ASP A 322 17.82 29.31 -48.29
CA ASP A 322 18.67 28.97 -49.41
C ASP A 322 19.50 30.19 -49.89
N PRO A 323 20.80 30.11 -50.10
CA PRO A 323 21.55 31.09 -50.86
C PRO A 323 21.70 30.64 -52.32
N SER A 324 21.19 31.46 -53.19
CA SER A 324 21.47 31.50 -54.62
C SER A 324 22.94 31.55 -54.96
#